data_7cc2100b2ce503517e2c3fff2befee26
#
_entry.id   7cc2100b2ce503517e2c3fff2befee26
#
_cell.length_a   1.000
_cell.length_b   1.000
_cell.length_c   1.000
_cell.angle_alpha   90.00
_cell.angle_beta   90.00
_cell.angle_gamma   90.00
#
_symmetry.space_group_name_H-M   'P 1'
#
loop_
_entity.id
_entity.type
_entity.pdbx_description
1 polymer ?
#
loop_
_entity_poly.entity_id
_entity_poly.type
_entity_poly.pdbx_seq_one_letter_code
_entity_poly.pdbx_strand_id
1 'polypeptide(L)'
;MPNPQSVDYQVTDEEVERYRARGYNDDMLPKTAEKRNMGVKNYFTLWMGSVHNIPNYAAVGGFLFLGLSPINVMFALVVSAVLVAAFMVINGEAGSKFGIPFAMHLRSTYGNLGAKLPGFLRGCVAAIAWFGLQTYTGSLALTIILGKIFPGFLEIGDGAQILGIGIPQLISFTIFWLLN
;
A
#
# COMPACT_ATOMS: atom_id res chain seq x y z
N MET A 1 -20.54 -14.54 7.49
CA MET A 1 -21.19 -13.25 7.24
C MET A 1 -21.02 -12.40 8.51
N PRO A 2 -20.67 -11.11 8.43
CA PRO A 2 -20.67 -10.26 9.62
C PRO A 2 -22.09 -10.19 10.17
N ASN A 3 -22.24 -10.24 11.49
CA ASN A 3 -23.55 -10.08 12.12
C ASN A 3 -24.06 -8.66 11.81
N PRO A 4 -25.21 -8.47 11.16
CA PRO A 4 -25.75 -7.14 10.85
C PRO A 4 -25.97 -6.26 12.08
N GLN A 5 -26.08 -6.88 13.26
CA GLN A 5 -26.26 -6.17 14.54
C GLN A 5 -24.97 -5.55 15.10
N SER A 6 -23.80 -5.81 14.50
CA SER A 6 -22.51 -5.24 14.90
C SER A 6 -22.13 -3.94 14.19
N VAL A 7 -23.02 -3.42 13.35
CA VAL A 7 -22.79 -2.17 12.60
C VAL A 7 -23.43 -1.01 13.36
N ASP A 8 -22.63 -0.16 13.99
CA ASP A 8 -23.13 0.97 14.79
C ASP A 8 -23.91 2.00 13.97
N TYR A 9 -23.64 2.09 12.67
CA TYR A 9 -24.35 2.97 11.75
C TYR A 9 -24.70 2.24 10.47
N GLN A 10 -26.00 2.21 10.15
CA GLN A 10 -26.52 1.65 8.91
C GLN A 10 -27.08 2.76 8.06
N VAL A 11 -26.50 2.97 6.89
CA VAL A 11 -27.04 3.85 5.88
C VAL A 11 -28.04 3.05 5.02
N THR A 12 -29.18 3.62 4.71
CA THR A 12 -30.17 3.03 3.81
C THR A 12 -29.82 3.31 2.35
N ASP A 13 -30.33 2.49 1.42
CA ASP A 13 -30.15 2.75 -0.01
C ASP A 13 -30.77 4.08 -0.43
N GLU A 14 -31.89 4.48 0.19
CA GLU A 14 -32.56 5.77 -0.04
C GLU A 14 -31.64 6.96 0.38
N GLU A 15 -30.91 6.85 1.48
CA GLU A 15 -29.96 7.87 1.90
C GLU A 15 -28.76 7.94 0.94
N VAL A 16 -28.28 6.80 0.45
CA VAL A 16 -27.21 6.74 -0.56
C VAL A 16 -27.65 7.45 -1.84
N GLU A 17 -28.87 7.17 -2.33
CA GLU A 17 -29.40 7.85 -3.51
C GLU A 17 -29.55 9.36 -3.32
N ARG A 18 -29.93 9.79 -2.12
CA ARG A 18 -30.01 11.22 -1.76
C ARG A 18 -28.66 11.91 -1.83
N TYR A 19 -27.59 11.25 -1.39
CA TYR A 19 -26.21 11.77 -1.53
C TYR A 19 -25.77 11.78 -2.99
N ARG A 20 -26.10 10.74 -3.76
CA ARG A 20 -25.81 10.66 -5.20
C ARG A 20 -26.49 11.79 -5.97
N ALA A 21 -27.74 12.07 -5.66
CA ALA A 21 -28.52 13.18 -6.25
C ALA A 21 -27.90 14.56 -5.92
N ARG A 22 -27.14 14.69 -4.82
CA ARG A 22 -26.40 15.90 -4.47
C ARG A 22 -25.03 16.00 -5.16
N GLY A 23 -24.68 15.06 -6.05
CA GLY A 23 -23.43 15.08 -6.81
C GLY A 23 -22.22 14.46 -6.08
N TYR A 24 -22.44 13.69 -5.01
CA TYR A 24 -21.35 12.93 -4.39
C TYR A 24 -20.97 11.72 -5.25
N ASN A 25 -19.67 11.49 -5.41
CA ASN A 25 -19.17 10.32 -6.13
C ASN A 25 -19.48 9.03 -5.34
N ASP A 26 -19.89 7.98 -6.03
CA ASP A 26 -20.23 6.66 -5.45
C ASP A 26 -19.10 6.06 -4.61
N ASP A 27 -17.83 6.30 -4.99
CA ASP A 27 -16.69 5.83 -4.24
C ASP A 27 -16.51 6.50 -2.87
N MET A 28 -17.16 7.64 -2.66
CA MET A 28 -17.12 8.41 -1.43
C MET A 28 -18.29 8.11 -0.51
N LEU A 29 -19.31 7.40 -1.00
CA LEU A 29 -20.53 7.13 -0.24
C LEU A 29 -20.33 5.96 0.75
N PRO A 30 -20.99 6.01 1.92
CA PRO A 30 -20.99 4.90 2.85
C PRO A 30 -21.57 3.64 2.19
N LYS A 31 -20.97 2.50 2.46
CA LYS A 31 -21.48 1.21 1.99
C LYS A 31 -22.60 0.74 2.93
N THR A 32 -23.73 0.30 2.35
CA THR A 32 -24.81 -0.32 3.12
C THR A 32 -24.34 -1.61 3.80
N ALA A 33 -25.01 -2.03 4.86
CA ALA A 33 -24.63 -3.22 5.62
C ALA A 33 -24.53 -4.48 4.75
N GLU A 34 -25.41 -4.62 3.77
CA GLU A 34 -25.41 -5.76 2.83
C GLU A 34 -24.17 -5.80 1.92
N LYS A 35 -23.61 -4.65 1.58
CA LYS A 35 -22.41 -4.51 0.75
C LYS A 35 -21.11 -4.67 1.53
N ARG A 36 -21.18 -4.77 2.87
CA ARG A 36 -20.02 -4.99 3.74
C ARG A 36 -19.79 -6.50 3.93
N ASN A 37 -19.19 -7.13 2.94
CA ASN A 37 -19.03 -8.59 2.87
C ASN A 37 -17.61 -9.07 3.22
N MET A 38 -16.71 -8.18 3.65
CA MET A 38 -15.35 -8.56 4.05
C MET A 38 -15.34 -9.18 5.45
N GLY A 39 -15.02 -10.47 5.52
CA GLY A 39 -14.82 -11.19 6.77
C GLY A 39 -13.34 -11.25 7.17
N VAL A 40 -13.05 -11.84 8.32
CA VAL A 40 -11.69 -11.99 8.87
C VAL A 40 -10.73 -12.62 7.86
N LYS A 41 -11.18 -13.65 7.13
CA LYS A 41 -10.37 -14.32 6.11
C LYS A 41 -9.96 -13.37 4.98
N ASN A 42 -10.85 -12.50 4.54
CA ASN A 42 -10.58 -11.52 3.48
C ASN A 42 -9.54 -10.48 3.95
N TYR A 43 -9.67 -10.01 5.20
CA TYR A 43 -8.67 -9.12 5.79
C TYR A 43 -7.32 -9.80 5.93
N PHE A 44 -7.28 -11.04 6.40
CA PHE A 44 -6.04 -11.80 6.51
C PHE A 44 -5.33 -11.93 5.15
N THR A 45 -6.04 -12.36 4.10
CA THR A 45 -5.44 -12.52 2.77
C THR A 45 -4.99 -11.18 2.17
N LEU A 46 -5.76 -10.11 2.37
CA LEU A 46 -5.40 -8.75 1.93
C LEU A 46 -4.09 -8.29 2.58
N TRP A 47 -3.97 -8.44 3.90
CA TRP A 47 -2.79 -8.03 4.64
C TRP A 47 -1.58 -8.93 4.37
N MET A 48 -1.78 -10.23 4.21
CA MET A 48 -0.71 -11.14 3.80
C MET A 48 -0.12 -10.71 2.46
N GLY A 49 -0.95 -10.37 1.47
CA GLY A 49 -0.47 -9.85 0.18
C GLY A 49 0.24 -8.49 0.27
N SER A 50 -0.20 -7.63 1.20
CA SER A 50 0.38 -6.29 1.36
C SER A 50 1.72 -6.29 2.11
N VAL A 51 1.91 -7.19 3.08
CA VAL A 51 3.13 -7.25 3.91
C VAL A 51 4.28 -7.92 3.15
N HIS A 52 4.00 -8.92 2.33
CA HIS A 52 5.01 -9.65 1.56
C HIS A 52 5.45 -8.85 0.33
N ASN A 53 6.47 -8.02 0.49
CA ASN A 53 7.06 -7.26 -0.61
C ASN A 53 8.58 -7.12 -0.44
N ILE A 54 9.29 -7.00 -1.56
CA ILE A 54 10.76 -6.93 -1.60
C ILE A 54 11.31 -5.75 -0.78
N PRO A 55 10.75 -4.52 -0.85
CA PRO A 55 11.24 -3.41 -0.03
C PRO A 55 11.24 -3.69 1.47
N ASN A 56 10.22 -4.36 2.00
CA ASN A 56 10.17 -4.73 3.42
C ASN A 56 11.30 -5.70 3.79
N TYR A 57 11.54 -6.72 2.96
CA TYR A 57 12.64 -7.66 3.19
C TYR A 57 14.01 -6.99 3.09
N ALA A 58 14.19 -6.11 2.11
CA ALA A 58 15.42 -5.33 1.94
C ALA A 58 15.69 -4.41 3.14
N ALA A 59 14.65 -3.78 3.69
CA ALA A 59 14.77 -2.95 4.89
C ALA A 59 15.24 -3.76 6.10
N VAL A 60 14.69 -4.96 6.30
CA VAL A 60 15.12 -5.88 7.37
C VAL A 60 16.59 -6.30 7.18
N GLY A 61 16.98 -6.65 5.95
CA GLY A 61 18.38 -6.92 5.59
C GLY A 61 19.29 -5.73 5.90
N GLY A 62 18.84 -4.51 5.61
CA GLY A 62 19.57 -3.27 5.89
C GLY A 62 19.92 -3.09 7.36
N PHE A 63 19.07 -3.48 8.30
CA PHE A 63 19.38 -3.42 9.73
C PHE A 63 20.53 -4.32 10.14
N LEU A 64 20.68 -5.47 9.49
CA LEU A 64 21.83 -6.36 9.72
C LEU A 64 23.12 -5.72 9.21
N PHE A 65 23.09 -5.02 8.07
CA PHE A 65 24.24 -4.27 7.56
C PHE A 65 24.65 -3.11 8.48
N LEU A 66 23.72 -2.53 9.23
CA LEU A 66 23.99 -1.51 10.25
C LEU A 66 24.61 -2.08 11.53
N GLY A 67 24.87 -3.40 11.58
CA GLY A 67 25.52 -4.05 12.71
C GLY A 67 24.56 -4.50 13.83
N LEU A 68 23.25 -4.45 13.61
CA LEU A 68 22.30 -5.01 14.55
C LEU A 68 22.35 -6.53 14.54
N SER A 69 22.36 -7.14 15.74
CA SER A 69 22.34 -8.59 15.84
C SER A 69 20.99 -9.16 15.33
N PRO A 70 20.98 -10.36 14.73
CA PRO A 70 19.73 -10.98 14.27
C PRO A 70 18.65 -11.09 15.34
N ILE A 71 19.03 -11.34 16.59
CA ILE A 71 18.08 -11.44 17.70
C ILE A 71 17.42 -10.09 18.01
N ASN A 72 18.19 -9.00 17.96
CA ASN A 72 17.66 -7.65 18.17
C ASN A 72 16.73 -7.24 17.04
N VAL A 73 17.07 -7.60 15.80
CA VAL A 73 16.21 -7.36 14.63
C VAL A 73 14.90 -8.14 14.77
N MET A 74 14.95 -9.42 15.14
CA MET A 74 13.75 -10.23 15.37
C MET A 74 12.87 -9.66 16.48
N PHE A 75 13.46 -9.25 17.60
CA PHE A 75 12.72 -8.62 18.70
C PHE A 75 12.06 -7.32 18.26
N ALA A 76 12.79 -6.45 17.55
CA ALA A 76 12.24 -5.21 17.01
C ALA A 76 11.09 -5.45 16.03
N LEU A 77 11.19 -6.48 15.18
CA LEU A 77 10.12 -6.87 14.25
C LEU A 77 8.86 -7.31 14.99
N VAL A 78 8.99 -8.14 16.04
CA VAL A 78 7.83 -8.57 16.82
C VAL A 78 7.15 -7.39 17.52
N VAL A 79 7.93 -6.52 18.17
CA VAL A 79 7.40 -5.33 18.85
C VAL A 79 6.73 -4.39 17.84
N SER A 80 7.37 -4.12 16.71
CA SER A 80 6.81 -3.25 15.67
C SER A 80 5.54 -3.85 15.07
N ALA A 81 5.49 -5.16 14.85
CA ALA A 81 4.29 -5.84 14.33
C ALA A 81 3.09 -5.66 15.26
N VAL A 82 3.28 -5.82 16.57
CA VAL A 82 2.22 -5.61 17.57
C VAL A 82 1.76 -4.15 17.58
N LEU A 83 2.69 -3.19 17.58
CA LEU A 83 2.36 -1.76 17.57
C LEU A 83 1.62 -1.36 16.28
N VAL A 84 2.13 -1.79 15.14
CA VAL A 84 1.49 -1.51 13.84
C VAL A 84 0.10 -2.14 13.79
N ALA A 85 -0.08 -3.38 14.24
CA ALA A 85 -1.39 -4.02 14.29
C ALA A 85 -2.37 -3.23 15.16
N ALA A 86 -1.96 -2.77 16.34
CA ALA A 86 -2.79 -1.96 17.23
C ALA A 86 -3.21 -0.64 16.55
N PHE A 87 -2.28 0.10 15.94
CA PHE A 87 -2.60 1.33 15.23
C PHE A 87 -3.48 1.10 13.99
N MET A 88 -3.27 0.00 13.28
CA MET A 88 -4.11 -0.34 12.12
C MET A 88 -5.54 -0.69 12.51
N VAL A 89 -5.75 -1.37 13.65
CA VAL A 89 -7.10 -1.63 14.18
C VAL A 89 -7.80 -0.31 14.52
N ILE A 90 -7.14 0.60 15.24
CA ILE A 90 -7.69 1.91 15.60
C ILE A 90 -8.05 2.73 14.34
N ASN A 91 -7.15 2.78 13.35
CA ASN A 91 -7.42 3.49 12.09
C ASN A 91 -8.52 2.83 11.25
N GLY A 92 -8.62 1.50 11.28
CA GLY A 92 -9.60 0.73 10.53
C GLY A 92 -11.01 0.78 11.12
N GLU A 93 -11.16 1.17 12.39
CA GLU A 93 -12.43 1.17 13.09
C GLU A 93 -13.49 2.04 12.39
N ALA A 94 -13.13 3.24 11.95
CA ALA A 94 -14.04 4.12 11.24
C ALA A 94 -14.57 3.51 9.93
N GLY A 95 -13.71 2.83 9.18
CA GLY A 95 -14.10 2.13 7.95
C GLY A 95 -15.03 0.97 8.23
N SER A 96 -14.78 0.18 9.28
CA SER A 96 -15.61 -0.98 9.62
C SER A 96 -16.96 -0.57 10.22
N LYS A 97 -16.99 0.44 11.10
CA LYS A 97 -18.22 0.92 11.75
C LYS A 97 -19.14 1.67 10.80
N PHE A 98 -18.60 2.61 10.02
CA PHE A 98 -19.39 3.52 9.19
C PHE A 98 -19.41 3.14 7.71
N GLY A 99 -18.58 2.20 7.26
CA GLY A 99 -18.48 1.81 5.86
C GLY A 99 -17.97 2.92 4.94
N ILE A 100 -17.19 3.86 5.47
CA ILE A 100 -16.67 5.02 4.74
C ILE A 100 -15.24 4.83 4.30
N PRO A 101 -14.83 5.38 3.15
CA PRO A 101 -13.44 5.37 2.72
C PRO A 101 -12.59 6.36 3.54
N PHE A 102 -11.27 6.16 3.50
CA PHE A 102 -10.30 6.99 4.21
C PHE A 102 -10.47 8.49 3.95
N ALA A 103 -10.74 8.88 2.71
CA ALA A 103 -10.93 10.28 2.34
C ALA A 103 -12.13 10.94 3.06
N MET A 104 -13.18 10.19 3.34
CA MET A 104 -14.34 10.68 4.11
C MET A 104 -14.01 10.75 5.60
N HIS A 105 -13.27 9.76 6.12
CA HIS A 105 -12.81 9.80 7.51
C HIS A 105 -11.93 11.02 7.79
N LEU A 106 -11.04 11.38 6.87
CA LEU A 106 -10.22 12.60 7.00
C LEU A 106 -11.05 13.89 7.11
N ARG A 107 -12.19 13.95 6.43
CA ARG A 107 -13.06 15.14 6.48
C ARG A 107 -13.69 15.38 7.85
N SER A 108 -13.93 14.33 8.61
CA SER A 108 -14.46 14.47 9.98
C SER A 108 -13.48 15.16 10.92
N THR A 109 -12.18 14.99 10.70
CA THR A 109 -11.12 15.55 11.54
C THR A 109 -10.59 16.90 11.01
N TYR A 110 -10.34 16.99 9.71
CA TYR A 110 -9.68 18.14 9.08
C TYR A 110 -10.63 19.08 8.32
N GLY A 111 -11.93 18.74 8.29
CA GLY A 111 -12.89 19.47 7.46
C GLY A 111 -12.68 19.24 5.96
N ASN A 112 -13.51 19.87 5.14
CA ASN A 112 -13.53 19.63 3.69
C ASN A 112 -12.26 20.09 2.96
N LEU A 113 -11.72 21.24 3.36
CA LEU A 113 -10.50 21.80 2.76
C LEU A 113 -9.23 21.16 3.35
N GLY A 114 -9.17 21.03 4.68
CA GLY A 114 -8.02 20.46 5.36
C GLY A 114 -7.75 19.01 4.99
N ALA A 115 -8.77 18.20 4.70
CA ALA A 115 -8.64 16.82 4.29
C ALA A 115 -7.97 16.63 2.92
N LYS A 116 -7.93 17.68 2.07
CA LYS A 116 -7.31 17.59 0.74
C LYS A 116 -5.80 17.35 0.82
N LEU A 117 -5.11 17.99 1.76
CA LEU A 117 -3.66 17.84 1.90
C LEU A 117 -3.25 16.42 2.30
N PRO A 118 -3.70 15.85 3.43
CA PRO A 118 -3.35 14.48 3.79
C PRO A 118 -3.88 13.44 2.79
N GLY A 119 -5.03 13.71 2.15
CA GLY A 119 -5.55 12.87 1.06
C GLY A 119 -4.62 12.85 -0.15
N PHE A 120 -4.12 14.00 -0.58
CA PHE A 120 -3.14 14.13 -1.66
C PHE A 120 -1.80 13.47 -1.30
N LEU A 121 -1.28 13.74 -0.10
CA LEU A 121 -0.03 13.15 0.36
C LEU A 121 -0.09 11.61 0.36
N ARG A 122 -1.18 11.04 0.83
CA ARG A 122 -1.37 9.59 0.82
C ARG A 122 -1.65 9.03 -0.57
N GLY A 123 -2.58 9.64 -1.31
CA GLY A 123 -3.07 9.11 -2.58
C GLY A 123 -2.12 9.32 -3.75
N CYS A 124 -1.31 10.39 -3.73
CA CYS A 124 -0.38 10.71 -4.80
C CYS A 124 1.07 10.53 -4.35
N VAL A 125 1.53 11.29 -3.37
CA VAL A 125 2.97 11.35 -3.02
C VAL A 125 3.45 10.01 -2.48
N ALA A 126 2.75 9.44 -1.49
CA ALA A 126 3.14 8.16 -0.91
C ALA A 126 2.97 7.00 -1.91
N ALA A 127 1.92 7.01 -2.73
CA ALA A 127 1.71 5.99 -3.74
C ALA A 127 2.79 6.01 -4.82
N ILE A 128 3.17 7.19 -5.34
CA ILE A 128 4.24 7.33 -6.32
C ILE A 128 5.59 6.91 -5.74
N ALA A 129 5.90 7.33 -4.51
CA ALA A 129 7.14 6.97 -3.84
C ALA A 129 7.24 5.45 -3.62
N TRP A 130 6.15 4.83 -3.15
CA TRP A 130 6.10 3.38 -2.94
C TRP A 130 6.21 2.59 -4.25
N PHE A 131 5.47 3.01 -5.27
CA PHE A 131 5.54 2.41 -6.60
C PHE A 131 6.94 2.52 -7.20
N GLY A 132 7.58 3.69 -7.08
CA GLY A 132 8.96 3.90 -7.53
C GLY A 132 9.95 2.98 -6.82
N LEU A 133 9.82 2.82 -5.51
CA LEU A 133 10.67 1.93 -4.71
C LEU A 133 10.50 0.46 -5.12
N GLN A 134 9.26 0.01 -5.31
CA GLN A 134 8.98 -1.36 -5.78
C GLN A 134 9.51 -1.60 -7.20
N THR A 135 9.29 -0.66 -8.10
CA THR A 135 9.79 -0.75 -9.48
C THR A 135 11.30 -0.79 -9.53
N TYR A 136 11.97 0.05 -8.73
CA TYR A 136 13.43 0.05 -8.62
C TYR A 136 13.98 -1.27 -8.10
N THR A 137 13.46 -1.78 -7.00
CA THR A 137 13.91 -3.05 -6.41
C THR A 137 13.57 -4.25 -7.30
N GLY A 138 12.41 -4.24 -7.95
CA GLY A 138 12.04 -5.24 -8.95
C GLY A 138 12.94 -5.22 -10.18
N SER A 139 13.36 -4.03 -10.63
CA SER A 139 14.28 -3.90 -11.75
C SER A 139 15.67 -4.49 -11.48
N LEU A 140 16.15 -4.42 -10.24
CA LEU A 140 17.41 -5.08 -9.84
C LEU A 140 17.34 -6.60 -10.02
N ALA A 141 16.23 -7.21 -9.55
CA ALA A 141 16.01 -8.64 -9.72
C ALA A 141 15.89 -9.03 -11.20
N LEU A 142 15.14 -8.23 -11.99
CA LEU A 142 14.99 -8.46 -13.42
C LEU A 142 16.32 -8.34 -14.17
N THR A 143 17.18 -7.37 -13.81
CA THR A 143 18.52 -7.21 -14.37
C THR A 143 19.36 -8.48 -14.17
N ILE A 144 19.33 -9.08 -12.99
CA ILE A 144 20.04 -10.31 -12.69
C ILE A 144 19.50 -11.48 -13.54
N ILE A 145 18.19 -11.59 -13.66
CA ILE A 145 17.53 -12.64 -14.45
C ILE A 145 17.90 -12.51 -15.92
N LEU A 146 17.77 -11.30 -16.49
CA LEU A 146 18.09 -11.03 -17.89
C LEU A 146 19.60 -11.26 -18.17
N GLY A 147 20.47 -10.88 -17.25
CA GLY A 147 21.90 -11.13 -17.37
C GLY A 147 22.27 -12.62 -17.33
N LYS A 148 21.48 -13.46 -16.66
CA LYS A 148 21.64 -14.92 -16.71
C LYS A 148 21.11 -15.56 -17.98
N ILE A 149 19.99 -15.07 -18.50
CA ILE A 149 19.39 -15.61 -19.72
C ILE A 149 20.15 -15.13 -20.97
N PHE A 150 20.59 -13.86 -20.96
CA PHE A 150 21.31 -13.20 -22.04
C PHE A 150 22.67 -12.71 -21.53
N PRO A 151 23.76 -13.47 -21.67
CA PRO A 151 25.08 -13.10 -21.09
C PRO A 151 25.59 -11.71 -21.50
N GLY A 152 25.32 -11.26 -22.73
CA GLY A 152 25.69 -9.92 -23.21
C GLY A 152 24.81 -8.78 -22.69
N PHE A 153 23.73 -9.07 -21.96
CA PHE A 153 22.80 -8.04 -21.47
C PHE A 153 23.48 -7.06 -20.48
N LEU A 154 24.33 -7.57 -19.61
CA LEU A 154 25.01 -6.75 -18.59
C LEU A 154 26.11 -5.84 -19.19
N GLU A 155 26.57 -6.14 -20.41
CA GLU A 155 27.59 -5.37 -21.13
C GLU A 155 27.00 -4.24 -21.97
N ILE A 156 25.67 -4.18 -22.09
CA ILE A 156 24.97 -3.15 -22.84
C ILE A 156 25.32 -1.76 -22.28
N GLY A 157 25.82 -0.90 -23.15
CA GLY A 157 26.15 0.49 -22.81
C GLY A 157 27.55 0.70 -22.25
N ASP A 158 28.44 -0.32 -22.29
CA ASP A 158 29.87 -0.22 -21.91
C ASP A 158 30.13 0.48 -20.57
N GLY A 159 29.27 0.19 -19.56
CA GLY A 159 29.38 0.81 -18.25
C GLY A 159 28.80 2.23 -18.15
N ALA A 160 28.16 2.74 -19.19
CA ALA A 160 27.49 4.03 -19.15
C ALA A 160 26.36 4.05 -18.10
N GLN A 161 26.23 5.18 -17.42
CA GLN A 161 25.20 5.40 -16.39
C GLN A 161 24.38 6.64 -16.70
N ILE A 162 23.08 6.55 -16.45
CA ILE A 162 22.15 7.68 -16.50
C ILE A 162 21.58 7.85 -15.09
N LEU A 163 21.76 9.03 -14.49
CA LEU A 163 21.36 9.33 -13.11
C LEU A 163 21.91 8.33 -12.06
N GLY A 164 23.09 7.78 -12.30
CA GLY A 164 23.70 6.79 -11.42
C GLY A 164 23.17 5.36 -11.59
N ILE A 165 22.36 5.11 -12.62
CA ILE A 165 21.78 3.80 -12.96
C ILE A 165 22.44 3.30 -14.26
N GLY A 166 22.94 2.08 -14.26
CA GLY A 166 23.51 1.45 -15.46
C GLY A 166 22.45 1.18 -16.53
N ILE A 167 22.86 1.20 -17.80
CA ILE A 167 21.93 0.97 -18.93
C ILE A 167 21.15 -0.34 -18.82
N PRO A 168 21.73 -1.50 -18.44
CA PRO A 168 20.97 -2.74 -18.26
C PRO A 168 19.86 -2.62 -17.21
N GLN A 169 20.17 -1.96 -16.10
CA GLN A 169 19.17 -1.73 -15.03
C GLN A 169 18.09 -0.74 -15.48
N LEU A 170 18.43 0.28 -16.27
CA LEU A 170 17.43 1.23 -16.81
C LEU A 170 16.46 0.54 -17.79
N ILE A 171 16.97 -0.37 -18.62
CA ILE A 171 16.14 -1.22 -19.50
C ILE A 171 15.20 -2.09 -18.63
N SER A 172 15.76 -2.78 -17.65
CA SER A 172 14.97 -3.61 -16.72
C SER A 172 13.93 -2.80 -15.96
N PHE A 173 14.28 -1.59 -15.52
CA PHE A 173 13.35 -0.67 -14.86
C PHE A 173 12.19 -0.29 -15.79
N THR A 174 12.49 0.05 -17.02
CA THR A 174 11.46 0.42 -18.01
C THR A 174 10.53 -0.76 -18.30
N ILE A 175 11.07 -1.95 -18.50
CA ILE A 175 10.28 -3.17 -18.71
C ILE A 175 9.38 -3.43 -17.49
N PHE A 176 9.95 -3.40 -16.29
CA PHE A 176 9.22 -3.67 -15.05
C PHE A 176 8.13 -2.61 -14.80
N TRP A 177 8.43 -1.35 -15.11
CA TRP A 177 7.46 -0.25 -15.01
C TRP A 177 6.29 -0.39 -15.97
N LEU A 178 6.54 -0.87 -17.20
CA LEU A 178 5.48 -1.09 -18.20
C LEU A 178 4.60 -2.30 -17.88
N LEU A 179 5.13 -3.29 -17.15
CA LEU A 179 4.41 -4.52 -16.79
C LEU A 179 3.59 -4.39 -15.49
N ASN A 180 3.85 -3.37 -14.69
CA ASN A 180 3.25 -3.18 -13.36
C ASN A 180 2.16 -2.08 -13.39
#